data_4077bc0971c2793f2527be02b58bb43c
#
_entry.id   4077bc0971c2793f2527be02b58bb43c
#
_cell.length_a   1.000
_cell.length_b   1.000
_cell.length_c   1.000
_cell.angle_alpha   90.00
_cell.angle_beta   90.00
_cell.angle_gamma   90.00
#
_symmetry.space_group_name_H-M   'P 1'
#
loop_
_entity.id
_entity.type
_entity.pdbx_description
1 polymer ?
#
loop_
_entity_poly.entity_id
_entity_poly.type
_entity_poly.pdbx_seq_one_letter_code
_entity_poly.pdbx_strand_id
1 'polypeptide(L)'
;MKRLSLVSILCLLLALVGLGSCSESTLSKDILGEWVGDPKILKDLEWMGGGQAKVYAFDWKFDNGNRGLIKVGKTLTMREEEEEVYLRVAIVVPIIYNVYGDGLSFRFDKDSVQVEILECLINGKNYKDVVARDVEGEGEAAFQSACNTVTEQLKELVEEDVHRQIGTPLEITYSYDASVKNDILTLKQGRKIPLTFHRKKSQGATAP
;
A
#
# COMPACT_ATOMS: atom_id res chain seq x y z
N MET A 1 58.65 15.84 -27.91
CA MET A 1 57.35 15.85 -27.18
C MET A 1 56.25 15.93 -28.23
N LYS A 2 55.47 14.84 -28.41
CA LYS A 2 54.38 14.81 -29.37
C LYS A 2 53.23 15.64 -28.79
N ARG A 3 52.82 16.70 -29.49
CA ARG A 3 51.63 17.48 -29.12
C ARG A 3 50.40 16.59 -29.32
N LEU A 4 49.79 16.13 -28.23
CA LEU A 4 48.46 15.54 -28.31
C LEU A 4 47.52 16.60 -28.92
N SER A 5 46.87 16.25 -30.04
CA SER A 5 45.96 17.12 -30.73
C SER A 5 44.72 17.35 -29.84
N LEU A 6 44.30 18.60 -29.79
CA LEU A 6 43.08 19.01 -29.07
C LEU A 6 41.88 18.14 -29.44
N VAL A 7 41.83 17.66 -30.68
CA VAL A 7 40.82 16.73 -31.21
C VAL A 7 40.86 15.37 -30.51
N SER A 8 42.08 14.85 -30.19
CA SER A 8 42.21 13.56 -29.48
C SER A 8 41.74 13.65 -28.04
N ILE A 9 41.93 14.81 -27.39
CA ILE A 9 41.43 15.06 -26.03
C ILE A 9 39.92 15.21 -26.06
N LEU A 10 39.37 15.90 -27.06
CA LEU A 10 37.91 16.08 -27.22
C LEU A 10 37.21 14.74 -27.51
N CYS A 11 37.78 13.88 -28.36
CA CYS A 11 37.27 12.54 -28.61
C CYS A 11 37.32 11.64 -27.37
N LEU A 12 38.36 11.77 -26.53
CA LEU A 12 38.45 11.01 -25.28
C LEU A 12 37.40 11.46 -24.26
N LEU A 13 37.15 12.78 -24.16
CA LEU A 13 36.12 13.34 -23.32
C LEU A 13 34.72 12.93 -23.79
N LEU A 14 34.47 12.92 -25.10
CA LEU A 14 33.16 12.45 -25.66
C LEU A 14 32.98 10.94 -25.45
N ALA A 15 34.03 10.12 -25.50
CA ALA A 15 33.97 8.70 -25.20
C ALA A 15 33.68 8.43 -23.71
N LEU A 16 34.16 9.26 -22.80
CA LEU A 16 33.88 9.17 -21.36
C LEU A 16 32.47 9.60 -21.01
N VAL A 17 31.89 10.56 -21.74
CA VAL A 17 30.46 10.96 -21.57
C VAL A 17 29.50 9.92 -22.15
N GLY A 18 29.89 9.18 -23.18
CA GLY A 18 29.08 8.13 -23.79
C GLY A 18 29.01 6.81 -22.99
N LEU A 19 29.88 6.61 -21.98
CA LEU A 19 29.90 5.41 -21.14
C LEU A 19 29.05 5.57 -19.88
N GLY A 20 28.49 6.75 -19.63
CA GLY A 20 27.43 6.96 -18.65
C GLY A 20 26.07 6.54 -19.20
N SER A 21 25.97 5.38 -19.88
CA SER A 21 24.65 4.77 -20.08
C SER A 21 24.16 4.44 -18.68
N CYS A 22 23.21 5.22 -18.17
CA CYS A 22 22.35 4.79 -17.10
C CYS A 22 21.81 3.43 -17.55
N SER A 23 22.42 2.34 -17.09
CA SER A 23 21.78 1.05 -17.16
C SER A 23 20.51 1.25 -16.34
N GLU A 24 19.36 1.43 -17.03
CA GLU A 24 18.07 1.33 -16.37
C GLU A 24 18.15 0.07 -15.53
N SER A 25 18.08 0.24 -14.22
CA SER A 25 18.12 -0.87 -13.30
C SER A 25 17.08 -1.89 -13.76
N THR A 26 17.46 -3.14 -13.96
CA THR A 26 16.50 -4.20 -14.30
C THR A 26 15.35 -4.22 -13.30
N LEU A 27 15.64 -3.87 -12.03
CA LEU A 27 14.64 -3.74 -10.98
C LEU A 27 13.51 -2.76 -11.33
N SER A 28 13.78 -1.64 -12.02
CA SER A 28 12.74 -0.67 -12.38
C SER A 28 11.68 -1.24 -13.31
N LYS A 29 12.03 -2.23 -14.11
CA LYS A 29 11.13 -2.96 -15.01
C LYS A 29 10.52 -4.18 -14.30
N ASP A 30 11.34 -4.89 -13.54
CA ASP A 30 10.94 -6.13 -12.89
C ASP A 30 9.98 -5.91 -11.72
N ILE A 31 10.02 -4.73 -11.07
CA ILE A 31 9.14 -4.42 -9.95
C ILE A 31 7.70 -4.11 -10.38
N LEU A 32 7.48 -3.73 -11.63
CA LEU A 32 6.15 -3.33 -12.11
C LEU A 32 5.12 -4.46 -11.97
N GLY A 33 3.88 -4.09 -11.64
CA GLY A 33 2.75 -5.00 -11.51
C GLY A 33 2.24 -5.14 -10.07
N GLU A 34 1.42 -6.15 -9.83
CA GLU A 34 0.81 -6.41 -8.53
C GLU A 34 1.54 -7.52 -7.77
N TRP A 35 1.71 -7.32 -6.48
CA TRP A 35 2.46 -8.17 -5.56
C TRP A 35 1.64 -8.46 -4.32
N VAL A 36 1.46 -9.72 -4.01
CA VAL A 36 0.71 -10.20 -2.84
C VAL A 36 1.69 -10.54 -1.72
N GLY A 37 1.47 -10.02 -0.55
CA GLY A 37 2.32 -10.28 0.63
C GLY A 37 2.30 -11.74 1.04
N ASP A 38 3.48 -12.28 1.38
CA ASP A 38 3.58 -13.62 1.96
C ASP A 38 2.79 -13.67 3.28
N PRO A 39 2.02 -14.74 3.57
CA PRO A 39 1.28 -14.88 4.82
C PRO A 39 2.11 -14.72 6.10
N LYS A 40 3.42 -14.92 6.03
CA LYS A 40 4.33 -14.68 7.16
C LYS A 40 4.42 -13.20 7.51
N ILE A 41 4.40 -12.31 6.50
CA ILE A 41 4.41 -10.86 6.73
C ILE A 41 3.18 -10.44 7.52
N LEU A 42 2.02 -11.04 7.26
CA LEU A 42 0.77 -10.68 7.91
C LEU A 42 0.84 -10.86 9.43
N LYS A 43 1.51 -11.92 9.89
CA LYS A 43 1.74 -12.17 11.32
C LYS A 43 2.67 -11.12 11.95
N ASP A 44 3.68 -10.70 11.21
CA ASP A 44 4.62 -9.69 11.67
C ASP A 44 3.99 -8.29 11.70
N LEU A 45 2.91 -8.06 10.93
CA LEU A 45 2.15 -6.80 10.89
C LEU A 45 1.03 -6.75 11.96
N GLU A 46 0.68 -7.87 12.61
CA GLU A 46 -0.35 -7.89 13.67
C GLU A 46 -0.02 -6.95 14.84
N TRP A 47 1.28 -6.74 15.13
CA TRP A 47 1.70 -5.79 16.17
C TRP A 47 1.36 -4.32 15.83
N MET A 48 1.22 -3.97 14.55
CA MET A 48 0.83 -2.62 14.11
C MET A 48 -0.63 -2.29 14.46
N GLY A 49 -1.40 -3.28 14.87
CA GLY A 49 -2.83 -3.15 15.13
C GLY A 49 -3.23 -2.96 16.60
N GLY A 50 -2.28 -2.86 17.54
CA GLY A 50 -2.62 -2.62 18.96
C GLY A 50 -3.42 -3.76 19.62
N GLY A 51 -3.27 -5.02 19.19
CA GLY A 51 -3.89 -6.20 19.78
C GLY A 51 -5.37 -6.45 19.43
N GLN A 52 -6.08 -5.43 18.96
CA GLN A 52 -7.50 -5.51 18.53
C GLN A 52 -7.67 -5.52 17.02
N ALA A 53 -6.59 -5.42 16.28
CA ALA A 53 -6.60 -5.41 14.82
C ALA A 53 -5.80 -6.57 14.25
N LYS A 54 -6.31 -7.18 13.17
CA LYS A 54 -5.60 -8.21 12.40
C LYS A 54 -5.49 -7.79 10.95
N VAL A 55 -4.29 -7.88 10.39
CA VAL A 55 -4.05 -7.69 8.96
C VAL A 55 -4.25 -9.03 8.25
N TYR A 56 -5.17 -9.10 7.29
CA TYR A 56 -5.43 -10.30 6.50
C TYR A 56 -4.96 -10.20 5.04
N ALA A 57 -4.60 -9.00 4.56
CA ALA A 57 -4.03 -8.77 3.25
C ALA A 57 -3.05 -7.61 3.29
N PHE A 58 -1.95 -7.71 2.55
CA PHE A 58 -0.94 -6.67 2.42
C PHE A 58 -0.31 -6.77 1.04
N ASP A 59 -0.86 -6.01 0.09
CA ASP A 59 -0.49 -6.09 -1.31
C ASP A 59 0.11 -4.77 -1.78
N TRP A 60 1.01 -4.87 -2.74
CA TRP A 60 1.64 -3.71 -3.38
C TRP A 60 1.35 -3.72 -4.87
N LYS A 61 1.24 -2.54 -5.45
CA LYS A 61 1.18 -2.35 -6.89
C LYS A 61 2.14 -1.26 -7.29
N PHE A 62 2.96 -1.53 -8.28
CA PHE A 62 3.85 -0.56 -8.88
C PHE A 62 3.43 -0.31 -10.32
N ASP A 63 3.11 0.93 -10.64
CA ASP A 63 2.70 1.37 -11.96
C ASP A 63 3.85 2.13 -12.65
N ASN A 64 3.79 2.27 -13.95
CA ASN A 64 4.68 3.15 -14.69
C ASN A 64 4.55 4.60 -14.18
N GLY A 65 5.65 5.36 -14.22
CA GLY A 65 5.65 6.77 -13.81
C GLY A 65 5.83 7.00 -12.30
N ASN A 66 6.47 6.03 -11.62
CA ASN A 66 6.88 6.17 -10.21
C ASN A 66 5.71 6.29 -9.23
N ARG A 67 4.55 5.79 -9.59
CA ARG A 67 3.35 5.73 -8.75
C ARG A 67 2.99 4.29 -8.44
N GLY A 68 2.49 4.08 -7.24
CA GLY A 68 2.06 2.76 -6.81
C GLY A 68 0.98 2.85 -5.74
N LEU A 69 0.53 1.69 -5.30
CA LEU A 69 -0.48 1.56 -4.26
C LEU A 69 -0.03 0.50 -3.25
N ILE A 70 -0.30 0.75 -1.98
CA ILE A 70 -0.27 -0.27 -0.94
C ILE A 70 -1.72 -0.55 -0.55
N LYS A 71 -2.12 -1.81 -0.60
CA LYS A 71 -3.45 -2.26 -0.20
C LYS A 71 -3.34 -3.06 1.09
N VAL A 72 -4.08 -2.67 2.10
CA VAL A 72 -4.12 -3.34 3.40
C VAL A 72 -5.54 -3.80 3.69
N GLY A 73 -5.72 -5.09 3.87
CA GLY A 73 -6.96 -5.65 4.42
C GLY A 73 -6.82 -5.82 5.93
N LYS A 74 -7.71 -5.21 6.70
CA LYS A 74 -7.63 -5.19 8.16
C LYS A 74 -8.99 -5.51 8.77
N THR A 75 -9.00 -6.26 9.88
CA THR A 75 -10.16 -6.36 10.78
C THR A 75 -9.85 -5.61 12.06
N LEU A 76 -10.86 -4.93 12.60
CA LEU A 76 -10.81 -4.17 13.83
C LEU A 76 -11.94 -4.64 14.73
N THR A 77 -11.67 -4.81 16.03
CA THR A 77 -12.71 -5.03 17.03
C THR A 77 -12.57 -3.94 18.08
N MET A 78 -13.60 -3.14 18.21
CA MET A 78 -13.69 -2.06 19.21
C MET A 78 -14.74 -2.44 20.24
N ARG A 79 -14.48 -2.13 21.48
CA ARG A 79 -15.42 -2.33 22.58
C ARG A 79 -15.57 -1.03 23.33
N GLU A 80 -16.79 -0.57 23.45
CA GLU A 80 -17.15 0.62 24.20
C GLU A 80 -18.35 0.25 25.06
N GLU A 81 -18.17 0.30 26.39
CA GLU A 81 -19.15 -0.11 27.38
C GLU A 81 -19.71 -1.53 27.14
N GLU A 82 -20.98 -1.64 26.72
CA GLU A 82 -21.66 -2.91 26.41
C GLU A 82 -21.70 -3.24 24.92
N GLU A 83 -21.12 -2.37 24.07
CA GLU A 83 -21.13 -2.55 22.60
C GLU A 83 -19.82 -3.09 22.08
N GLU A 84 -19.91 -4.09 21.21
CA GLU A 84 -18.78 -4.60 20.43
C GLU A 84 -19.02 -4.29 18.96
N VAL A 85 -18.12 -3.51 18.36
CA VAL A 85 -18.13 -3.20 16.92
C VAL A 85 -17.01 -3.95 16.24
N TYR A 86 -17.34 -4.82 15.31
CA TYR A 86 -16.42 -5.50 14.43
C TYR A 86 -16.45 -4.85 13.03
N LEU A 87 -15.28 -4.47 12.54
CA LEU A 87 -15.11 -3.92 11.19
C LEU A 87 -14.14 -4.78 10.38
N ARG A 88 -14.48 -4.99 9.12
CA ARG A 88 -13.56 -5.47 8.09
C ARG A 88 -13.41 -4.40 7.04
N VAL A 89 -12.18 -3.94 6.83
CA VAL A 89 -11.89 -2.80 5.97
C VAL A 89 -10.83 -3.13 4.92
N ALA A 90 -10.93 -2.49 3.77
CA ALA A 90 -9.88 -2.41 2.78
C ALA A 90 -9.36 -0.97 2.74
N ILE A 91 -8.05 -0.80 2.85
CA ILE A 91 -7.37 0.49 2.86
C ILE A 91 -6.44 0.52 1.66
N VAL A 92 -6.51 1.58 0.87
CA VAL A 92 -5.61 1.83 -0.25
C VAL A 92 -4.83 3.10 0.02
N VAL A 93 -3.52 2.96 0.09
CA VAL A 93 -2.60 4.07 0.32
C VAL A 93 -1.75 4.27 -0.93
N PRO A 94 -1.95 5.34 -1.69
CA PRO A 94 -1.09 5.66 -2.81
C PRO A 94 0.32 6.00 -2.35
N ILE A 95 1.31 5.63 -3.17
CA ILE A 95 2.72 5.91 -2.94
C ILE A 95 3.36 6.53 -4.17
N ILE A 96 4.38 7.34 -3.91
CA ILE A 96 5.32 7.81 -4.93
C ILE A 96 6.63 7.11 -4.64
N TYR A 97 7.17 6.38 -5.62
CA TYR A 97 8.37 5.60 -5.45
C TYR A 97 9.46 5.94 -6.45
N ASN A 98 10.71 5.63 -6.09
CA ASN A 98 11.85 5.69 -6.98
C ASN A 98 12.69 4.42 -6.84
N VAL A 99 13.22 3.95 -7.97
CA VAL A 99 14.18 2.84 -8.04
C VAL A 99 15.51 3.38 -8.50
N TYR A 100 16.57 3.09 -7.76
CA TYR A 100 17.94 3.44 -8.12
C TYR A 100 18.86 2.26 -7.80
N GLY A 101 19.45 1.64 -8.82
CA GLY A 101 20.18 0.39 -8.66
C GLY A 101 19.28 -0.69 -8.10
N ASP A 102 19.69 -1.30 -6.99
CA ASP A 102 18.91 -2.28 -6.22
C ASP A 102 18.10 -1.63 -5.08
N GLY A 103 18.07 -0.30 -5.02
CA GLY A 103 17.35 0.45 -4.01
C GLY A 103 15.94 0.81 -4.47
N LEU A 104 14.96 0.60 -3.60
CA LEU A 104 13.59 1.10 -3.69
C LEU A 104 13.37 2.11 -2.57
N SER A 105 12.97 3.32 -2.92
CA SER A 105 12.48 4.30 -1.94
C SER A 105 11.07 4.72 -2.26
N PHE A 106 10.25 4.99 -1.25
CA PHE A 106 8.90 5.49 -1.45
C PHE A 106 8.46 6.40 -0.30
N ARG A 107 7.47 7.21 -0.59
CA ARG A 107 6.72 8.02 0.37
C ARG A 107 5.22 7.84 0.15
N PHE A 108 4.44 7.99 1.20
CA PHE A 108 2.99 7.94 1.12
C PHE A 108 2.42 9.24 0.53
N ASP A 109 1.40 9.09 -0.32
CA ASP A 109 0.52 10.18 -0.74
C ASP A 109 -0.71 10.18 0.19
N LYS A 110 -0.60 10.96 1.27
CA LYS A 110 -1.57 10.93 2.38
C LYS A 110 -2.93 11.47 2.02
N ASP A 111 -2.96 12.45 1.10
CA ASP A 111 -4.20 13.17 0.75
C ASP A 111 -5.12 12.30 -0.13
N SER A 112 -4.65 11.12 -0.51
CA SER A 112 -5.35 10.20 -1.42
C SER A 112 -5.60 8.82 -0.80
N VAL A 113 -5.55 8.70 0.53
CA VAL A 113 -5.93 7.46 1.24
C VAL A 113 -7.41 7.17 0.97
N GLN A 114 -7.72 5.92 0.67
CA GLN A 114 -9.08 5.46 0.46
C GLN A 114 -9.41 4.34 1.43
N VAL A 115 -10.56 4.42 2.06
CA VAL A 115 -11.08 3.40 2.98
C VAL A 115 -12.41 2.88 2.46
N GLU A 116 -12.54 1.56 2.40
CA GLU A 116 -13.77 0.87 2.10
C GLU A 116 -14.18 -0.02 3.29
N ILE A 117 -15.39 0.15 3.78
CA ILE A 117 -15.96 -0.71 4.82
C ILE A 117 -16.59 -1.93 4.13
N LEU A 118 -15.95 -3.08 4.26
CA LEU A 118 -16.41 -4.34 3.66
C LEU A 118 -17.47 -5.04 4.52
N GLU A 119 -17.38 -4.92 5.83
CA GLU A 119 -18.27 -5.52 6.80
C GLU A 119 -18.28 -4.69 8.08
N CYS A 120 -19.45 -4.50 8.64
CA CYS A 120 -19.64 -3.90 9.97
C CYS A 120 -20.68 -4.69 10.75
N LEU A 121 -20.28 -5.22 11.91
CA LEU A 121 -21.17 -5.90 12.84
C LEU A 121 -21.18 -5.14 14.16
N ILE A 122 -22.38 -4.90 14.69
CA ILE A 122 -22.60 -4.34 16.04
C ILE A 122 -23.23 -5.43 16.90
N ASN A 123 -22.52 -5.84 17.95
CA ASN A 123 -22.92 -6.98 18.79
C ASN A 123 -23.24 -8.24 17.97
N GLY A 124 -22.41 -8.52 16.93
CA GLY A 124 -22.55 -9.66 16.03
C GLY A 124 -23.67 -9.56 15.00
N LYS A 125 -24.41 -8.44 14.91
CA LYS A 125 -25.47 -8.19 13.93
C LYS A 125 -24.99 -7.21 12.87
N ASN A 126 -25.47 -7.38 11.62
CA ASN A 126 -25.15 -6.40 10.59
C ASN A 126 -25.63 -5.01 11.03
N TYR A 127 -24.79 -3.99 10.86
CA TYR A 127 -25.12 -2.62 11.27
C TYR A 127 -26.40 -2.10 10.62
N LYS A 128 -26.73 -2.54 9.39
CA LYS A 128 -27.95 -2.16 8.70
C LYS A 128 -29.21 -2.67 9.41
N ASP A 129 -29.13 -3.85 10.05
CA ASP A 129 -30.25 -4.40 10.83
C ASP A 129 -30.44 -3.62 12.14
N VAL A 130 -29.37 -3.05 12.67
CA VAL A 130 -29.41 -2.18 13.86
C VAL A 130 -30.05 -0.84 13.48
N VAL A 131 -29.54 -0.19 12.43
CA VAL A 131 -30.07 1.07 11.91
C VAL A 131 -31.55 0.95 11.52
N ALA A 132 -31.94 -0.17 10.86
CA ALA A 132 -33.33 -0.36 10.46
C ALA A 132 -34.32 -0.35 11.64
N ARG A 133 -33.90 -0.86 12.81
CA ARG A 133 -34.72 -0.80 14.03
C ARG A 133 -34.79 0.60 14.62
N ASP A 134 -33.70 1.35 14.55
CA ASP A 134 -33.62 2.70 15.14
C ASP A 134 -34.47 3.72 14.35
N VAL A 135 -34.67 3.49 13.04
CA VAL A 135 -35.48 4.33 12.16
C VAL A 135 -36.83 3.66 11.76
N GLU A 136 -37.29 2.69 12.53
CA GLU A 136 -38.50 1.98 12.24
C GLU A 136 -39.70 2.96 12.13
N GLY A 137 -40.39 2.93 10.97
CA GLY A 137 -41.50 3.82 10.68
C GLY A 137 -41.14 5.13 9.98
N GLU A 138 -39.87 5.49 9.82
CA GLU A 138 -39.46 6.73 9.16
C GLU A 138 -39.32 6.63 7.63
N GLY A 139 -39.37 5.43 7.10
CA GLY A 139 -39.35 5.15 5.65
C GLY A 139 -37.94 4.96 5.07
N GLU A 140 -37.89 4.51 3.81
CA GLU A 140 -36.65 4.09 3.13
C GLU A 140 -35.59 5.21 3.03
N ALA A 141 -36.02 6.45 2.79
CA ALA A 141 -35.07 7.58 2.67
C ALA A 141 -34.31 7.87 3.99
N ALA A 142 -35.00 7.77 5.13
CA ALA A 142 -34.40 7.94 6.45
C ALA A 142 -33.41 6.80 6.73
N PHE A 143 -33.79 5.56 6.43
CA PHE A 143 -32.91 4.40 6.56
C PHE A 143 -31.63 4.54 5.73
N GLN A 144 -31.72 4.90 4.44
CA GLN A 144 -30.55 5.09 3.59
C GLN A 144 -29.66 6.23 4.10
N SER A 145 -30.26 7.34 4.55
CA SER A 145 -29.51 8.47 5.13
C SER A 145 -28.76 8.05 6.38
N ALA A 146 -29.38 7.32 7.29
CA ALA A 146 -28.76 6.83 8.52
C ALA A 146 -27.61 5.85 8.21
N CYS A 147 -27.82 4.90 7.29
CA CYS A 147 -26.77 3.98 6.85
C CYS A 147 -25.55 4.70 6.25
N ASN A 148 -25.79 5.73 5.42
CA ASN A 148 -24.73 6.52 4.85
C ASN A 148 -23.95 7.29 5.93
N THR A 149 -24.65 7.89 6.89
CA THR A 149 -24.03 8.61 8.01
C THR A 149 -23.11 7.70 8.81
N VAL A 150 -23.59 6.51 9.20
CA VAL A 150 -22.77 5.52 9.93
C VAL A 150 -21.55 5.11 9.10
N THR A 151 -21.74 4.86 7.82
CA THR A 151 -20.63 4.44 6.94
C THR A 151 -19.56 5.52 6.82
N GLU A 152 -19.94 6.78 6.64
CA GLU A 152 -18.98 7.89 6.53
C GLU A 152 -18.26 8.12 7.87
N GLN A 153 -18.93 8.08 9.00
CA GLN A 153 -18.30 8.18 10.31
C GLN A 153 -17.26 7.06 10.55
N LEU A 154 -17.59 5.83 10.16
CA LEU A 154 -16.66 4.71 10.26
C LEU A 154 -15.44 4.88 9.33
N LYS A 155 -15.63 5.39 8.12
CA LYS A 155 -14.52 5.71 7.22
C LYS A 155 -13.61 6.77 7.80
N GLU A 156 -14.16 7.88 8.27
CA GLU A 156 -13.40 8.97 8.90
C GLU A 156 -12.55 8.44 10.07
N LEU A 157 -13.15 7.63 10.96
CA LEU A 157 -12.44 7.02 12.08
C LEU A 157 -11.25 6.15 11.63
N VAL A 158 -11.44 5.33 10.59
CA VAL A 158 -10.38 4.47 10.04
C VAL A 158 -9.31 5.31 9.34
N GLU A 159 -9.71 6.34 8.58
CA GLU A 159 -8.78 7.26 7.92
C GLU A 159 -7.91 8.03 8.91
N GLU A 160 -8.49 8.52 10.00
CA GLU A 160 -7.74 9.17 11.09
C GLU A 160 -6.72 8.22 11.72
N ASP A 161 -7.11 6.96 11.98
CA ASP A 161 -6.18 5.94 12.50
C ASP A 161 -5.04 5.67 11.52
N VAL A 162 -5.34 5.54 10.22
CA VAL A 162 -4.34 5.37 9.16
C VAL A 162 -3.39 6.57 9.12
N HIS A 163 -3.92 7.80 9.10
CA HIS A 163 -3.10 9.02 9.11
C HIS A 163 -2.19 9.10 10.32
N ARG A 164 -2.66 8.67 11.49
CA ARG A 164 -1.88 8.60 12.72
C ARG A 164 -0.76 7.57 12.62
N GLN A 165 -1.03 6.40 12.02
CA GLN A 165 -0.05 5.31 11.86
C GLN A 165 1.00 5.62 10.79
N ILE A 166 0.61 6.23 9.67
CA ILE A 166 1.54 6.66 8.61
C ILE A 166 2.47 7.78 9.11
N GLY A 167 2.09 8.41 10.22
CA GLY A 167 2.89 9.45 10.89
C GLY A 167 2.75 10.82 10.24
N THR A 168 3.13 11.83 11.03
CA THR A 168 3.02 13.24 10.65
C THR A 168 4.24 13.83 10.00
N PRO A 169 5.34 13.34 9.71
CA PRO A 169 6.24 14.13 8.90
C PRO A 169 5.91 13.91 7.43
N LEU A 170 5.64 14.99 6.79
CA LEU A 170 5.35 15.18 5.39
C LEU A 170 6.39 14.56 4.42
N GLU A 171 7.48 13.96 4.93
CA GLU A 171 8.64 13.61 4.12
C GLU A 171 9.39 12.35 4.56
N ILE A 172 8.75 11.44 5.32
CA ILE A 172 9.46 10.18 5.58
C ILE A 172 9.55 9.40 4.28
N THR A 173 10.77 9.30 3.78
CA THR A 173 11.11 8.38 2.70
C THR A 173 11.52 7.06 3.29
N TYR A 174 10.80 6.01 2.96
CA TYR A 174 11.15 4.64 3.31
C TYR A 174 12.08 4.09 2.25
N SER A 175 13.19 3.50 2.68
CA SER A 175 14.21 2.94 1.76
C SER A 175 14.46 1.48 2.06
N TYR A 176 14.53 0.69 1.00
CA TYR A 176 14.76 -0.75 1.03
C TYR A 176 15.78 -1.15 -0.02
N ASP A 177 16.59 -2.15 0.28
CA ASP A 177 17.24 -2.95 -0.74
C ASP A 177 16.17 -3.88 -1.33
N ALA A 178 15.98 -3.82 -2.64
CA ALA A 178 14.92 -4.54 -3.32
C ALA A 178 15.48 -5.51 -4.37
N SER A 179 14.88 -6.66 -4.50
CA SER A 179 15.22 -7.60 -5.56
C SER A 179 14.00 -8.37 -6.03
N VAL A 180 13.94 -8.65 -7.34
CA VAL A 180 12.93 -9.51 -7.95
C VAL A 180 13.62 -10.74 -8.52
N LYS A 181 13.20 -11.93 -8.06
CA LYS A 181 13.69 -13.22 -8.58
C LYS A 181 12.56 -14.24 -8.60
N ASN A 182 12.35 -14.89 -9.74
CA ASN A 182 11.33 -15.96 -9.88
C ASN A 182 9.92 -15.52 -9.40
N ASP A 183 9.48 -14.32 -9.81
CA ASP A 183 8.22 -13.74 -9.39
C ASP A 183 8.08 -13.51 -7.87
N ILE A 184 9.20 -13.38 -7.19
CA ILE A 184 9.28 -13.01 -5.78
C ILE A 184 9.97 -11.65 -5.67
N LEU A 185 9.27 -10.67 -5.09
CA LEU A 185 9.82 -9.39 -4.68
C LEU A 185 10.24 -9.49 -3.21
N THR A 186 11.48 -9.17 -2.93
CA THR A 186 12.03 -9.10 -1.57
C THR A 186 12.46 -7.67 -1.28
N LEU A 187 11.95 -7.12 -0.17
CA LEU A 187 12.31 -5.78 0.35
C LEU A 187 13.01 -5.95 1.69
N LYS A 188 14.25 -5.43 1.80
CA LYS A 188 15.06 -5.54 2.99
C LYS A 188 15.43 -4.15 3.52
N GLN A 189 15.22 -3.92 4.80
CA GLN A 189 15.60 -2.68 5.47
C GLN A 189 16.65 -2.98 6.56
N GLY A 190 17.92 -2.76 6.23
CA GLY A 190 19.04 -3.02 7.14
C GLY A 190 19.06 -4.46 7.66
N ARG A 191 18.98 -4.63 8.99
CA ARG A 191 19.00 -5.95 9.66
C ARG A 191 17.60 -6.52 9.96
N LYS A 192 16.52 -5.84 9.53
CA LYS A 192 15.14 -6.31 9.74
C LYS A 192 14.85 -7.55 8.90
N ILE A 193 13.80 -8.29 9.31
CA ILE A 193 13.28 -9.42 8.53
C ILE A 193 12.82 -8.91 7.17
N PRO A 194 13.24 -9.54 6.06
CA PRO A 194 12.83 -9.12 4.74
C PRO A 194 11.31 -9.29 4.54
N LEU A 195 10.69 -8.30 3.92
CA LEU A 195 9.32 -8.43 3.43
C LEU A 195 9.35 -9.15 2.09
N THR A 196 8.54 -10.17 1.94
CA THR A 196 8.49 -11.02 0.73
C THR A 196 7.10 -10.98 0.12
N PHE A 197 7.04 -10.77 -1.18
CA PHE A 197 5.79 -10.69 -1.93
C PHE A 197 5.88 -11.61 -3.15
N HIS A 198 4.76 -12.17 -3.55
CA HIS A 198 4.63 -12.98 -4.75
C HIS A 198 3.91 -12.18 -5.84
N ARG A 199 4.39 -12.27 -7.09
CA ARG A 199 3.72 -11.62 -8.21
C ARG A 199 2.31 -12.20 -8.36
N LYS A 200 1.32 -11.34 -8.39
CA LYS A 200 -0.06 -11.74 -8.68
C LYS A 200 -0.14 -12.15 -10.16
N LYS A 201 -0.39 -13.42 -10.40
CA LYS A 201 -0.64 -13.90 -11.77
C LYS A 201 -1.94 -13.27 -12.24
N SER A 202 -1.92 -12.57 -13.37
CA SER A 202 -3.15 -12.19 -14.07
C SER A 202 -3.91 -13.50 -14.32
N GLN A 203 -5.08 -13.65 -13.72
CA GLN A 203 -5.99 -14.70 -14.15
C GLN A 203 -6.25 -14.43 -15.63
N GLY A 204 -5.71 -15.29 -16.50
CA GLY A 204 -5.88 -15.19 -17.92
C GLY A 204 -7.37 -15.00 -18.18
N ALA A 205 -7.70 -13.95 -18.93
CA ALA A 205 -9.01 -13.83 -19.51
C ALA A 205 -9.25 -15.15 -20.25
N THR A 206 -10.08 -16.02 -19.68
CA THR A 206 -10.68 -17.10 -20.44
C THR A 206 -11.40 -16.41 -21.58
N ALA A 207 -10.79 -16.46 -22.76
CA ALA A 207 -11.43 -16.02 -23.99
C ALA A 207 -12.74 -16.81 -24.16
N PRO A 208 -13.80 -16.14 -24.65
CA PRO A 208 -15.10 -16.74 -24.87
C PRO A 208 -15.05 -17.84 -25.95
#